data_c05b096bcd19dd0c62207eff70a72f7c
#
_entry.id   c05b096bcd19dd0c62207eff70a72f7c
#
_cell.length_a   1.000
_cell.length_b   1.000
_cell.length_c   1.000
_cell.angle_alpha   90.00
_cell.angle_beta   90.00
_cell.angle_gamma   90.00
#
_symmetry.space_group_name_H-M   'P 1'
#
loop_
_entity.id
_entity.type
_entity.pdbx_description
1 polymer ?
#
loop_
_entity_poly.entity_id
_entity_poly.type
_entity_poly.pdbx_seq_one_letter_code
_entity_poly.pdbx_strand_id
1 'polypeptide(L)'
;RLPRVTEWLEDFKPDVALLQELKTEDAGFPRMEIEALGYHIETVGQKTYNGVAILSKQPIEVQHRALPGDDTDIQARYLEADTCGLRVAALYLPNGNPTRNEDGSDHEKFTYKLGWMDRLIARADALLQDQIPFILGGDYNVCPTDDDVYDPAAFADDALCRPESRNRFRTLINLGLTEAFRALDSTPHAYSYWDYQRGAWQKDNGLRIDHLLLSPEAADLLEEVGIDKTPRGREKASDHTPVWGKFKA
;
A
#
# COMPACT_ATOMS: atom_id res chain seq x y z
N ARG A 1 -6.13 1.44 -17.25
CA ARG A 1 -6.44 0.28 -16.36
C ARG A 1 -7.81 0.36 -15.71
N LEU A 2 -8.53 1.48 -15.86
CA LEU A 2 -9.86 1.66 -15.29
C LEU A 2 -10.78 0.42 -15.46
N PRO A 3 -10.94 -0.19 -16.65
CA PRO A 3 -11.82 -1.36 -16.80
C PRO A 3 -11.46 -2.53 -15.86
N ARG A 4 -10.19 -2.71 -15.52
CA ARG A 4 -9.77 -3.79 -14.59
C ARG A 4 -10.15 -3.48 -13.15
N VAL A 5 -10.07 -2.20 -12.77
CA VAL A 5 -10.49 -1.74 -11.43
C VAL A 5 -12.00 -1.85 -11.28
N THR A 6 -12.79 -1.36 -12.26
CA THR A 6 -14.25 -1.42 -12.20
C THR A 6 -14.76 -2.87 -12.21
N GLU A 7 -14.22 -3.76 -13.05
CA GLU A 7 -14.54 -5.19 -13.02
C GLU A 7 -14.29 -5.82 -11.64
N TRP A 8 -13.13 -5.52 -11.04
CA TRP A 8 -12.82 -6.08 -9.72
C TRP A 8 -13.75 -5.53 -8.63
N LEU A 9 -14.07 -4.23 -8.67
CA LEU A 9 -15.02 -3.62 -7.74
C LEU A 9 -16.43 -4.21 -7.88
N GLU A 10 -16.87 -4.56 -9.10
CA GLU A 10 -18.15 -5.21 -9.36
C GLU A 10 -18.19 -6.67 -8.89
N ASP A 11 -17.08 -7.41 -9.10
CA ASP A 11 -16.96 -8.83 -8.76
C ASP A 11 -16.75 -9.03 -7.25
N PHE A 12 -15.76 -8.34 -6.67
CA PHE A 12 -15.34 -8.51 -5.29
C PHE A 12 -16.19 -7.71 -4.29
N LYS A 13 -16.67 -6.51 -4.69
CA LYS A 13 -17.55 -5.62 -3.91
C LYS A 13 -16.98 -5.24 -2.53
N PRO A 14 -15.73 -4.79 -2.43
CA PRO A 14 -15.18 -4.38 -1.15
C PRO A 14 -15.97 -3.20 -0.56
N ASP A 15 -16.07 -3.11 0.77
CA ASP A 15 -16.65 -1.94 1.44
C ASP A 15 -15.71 -0.73 1.32
N VAL A 16 -14.40 -0.96 1.40
CA VAL A 16 -13.35 0.05 1.22
C VAL A 16 -12.28 -0.48 0.27
N ALA A 17 -11.84 0.32 -0.71
CA ALA A 17 -10.70 0.04 -1.55
C ALA A 17 -9.70 1.19 -1.54
N LEU A 18 -8.41 0.86 -1.37
CA LEU A 18 -7.29 1.81 -1.34
C LEU A 18 -6.51 1.66 -2.65
N LEU A 19 -6.41 2.73 -3.43
CA LEU A 19 -5.73 2.73 -4.72
C LEU A 19 -4.44 3.55 -4.66
N GLN A 20 -3.43 3.10 -5.40
CA GLN A 20 -2.15 3.78 -5.57
C GLN A 20 -1.85 3.97 -7.06
N GLU A 21 -0.86 4.82 -7.36
CA GLU A 21 -0.41 5.10 -8.72
C GLU A 21 -1.51 5.60 -9.67
N LEU A 22 -2.34 6.54 -9.20
CA LEU A 22 -3.41 7.11 -10.03
C LEU A 22 -2.87 7.78 -11.29
N LYS A 23 -1.67 8.38 -11.20
CA LYS A 23 -0.95 9.06 -12.31
C LYS A 23 -1.76 10.13 -13.00
N THR A 24 -2.72 10.71 -12.30
CA THR A 24 -3.61 11.79 -12.73
C THR A 24 -3.86 12.77 -11.60
N GLU A 25 -4.16 14.01 -11.96
CA GLU A 25 -4.69 15.00 -11.02
C GLU A 25 -6.13 14.62 -10.62
N ASP A 26 -6.63 15.17 -9.51
CA ASP A 26 -7.98 14.87 -8.99
C ASP A 26 -9.09 15.08 -10.01
N ALA A 27 -8.97 16.15 -10.82
CA ALA A 27 -9.94 16.46 -11.88
C ALA A 27 -9.97 15.44 -13.03
N GLY A 28 -8.88 14.66 -13.21
CA GLY A 28 -8.78 13.63 -14.23
C GLY A 28 -9.13 12.22 -13.73
N PHE A 29 -9.46 12.07 -12.45
CA PHE A 29 -9.85 10.79 -11.89
C PHE A 29 -11.23 10.36 -12.40
N PRO A 30 -11.44 9.10 -12.81
CA PRO A 30 -12.70 8.64 -13.42
C PRO A 30 -13.79 8.41 -12.37
N ARG A 31 -14.27 9.52 -11.78
CA ARG A 31 -15.25 9.49 -10.68
C ARG A 31 -16.58 8.87 -11.10
N MET A 32 -17.12 9.28 -12.27
CA MET A 32 -18.46 8.85 -12.69
C MET A 32 -18.59 7.32 -12.80
N GLU A 33 -17.58 6.65 -13.33
CA GLU A 33 -17.58 5.20 -13.51
C GLU A 33 -17.55 4.46 -12.17
N ILE A 34 -16.86 5.00 -11.18
CA ILE A 34 -16.70 4.41 -9.85
C ILE A 34 -17.89 4.76 -8.94
N GLU A 35 -18.38 6.01 -9.01
CA GLU A 35 -19.60 6.44 -8.31
C GLU A 35 -20.84 5.67 -8.77
N ALA A 36 -20.91 5.31 -10.07
CA ALA A 36 -21.97 4.45 -10.60
C ALA A 36 -22.02 3.06 -9.96
N LEU A 37 -20.89 2.59 -9.38
CA LEU A 37 -20.81 1.34 -8.62
C LEU A 37 -21.19 1.53 -7.13
N GLY A 38 -21.60 2.74 -6.74
CA GLY A 38 -22.05 3.10 -5.39
C GLY A 38 -20.93 3.40 -4.41
N TYR A 39 -19.75 3.85 -4.88
CA TYR A 39 -18.64 4.27 -4.02
C TYR A 39 -18.59 5.79 -3.86
N HIS A 40 -18.38 6.24 -2.64
CA HIS A 40 -17.82 7.54 -2.34
C HIS A 40 -16.32 7.53 -2.66
N ILE A 41 -15.76 8.67 -3.04
CA ILE A 41 -14.38 8.76 -3.54
C ILE A 41 -13.69 9.96 -2.95
N GLU A 42 -12.51 9.72 -2.37
CA GLU A 42 -11.54 10.77 -2.05
C GLU A 42 -10.21 10.47 -2.71
N THR A 43 -9.55 11.50 -3.23
CA THR A 43 -8.31 11.38 -3.99
C THR A 43 -7.30 12.43 -3.57
N VAL A 44 -6.02 12.08 -3.65
CA VAL A 44 -4.90 13.01 -3.70
C VAL A 44 -4.14 12.68 -4.97
N GLY A 45 -4.40 13.44 -6.03
CA GLY A 45 -3.86 13.20 -7.36
C GLY A 45 -2.58 13.99 -7.63
N GLN A 46 -1.77 13.47 -8.54
CA GLN A 46 -0.58 14.12 -9.06
C GLN A 46 -0.41 13.79 -10.53
N LYS A 47 -0.08 14.80 -11.35
CA LYS A 47 0.12 14.61 -12.78
C LYS A 47 1.29 13.65 -13.03
N THR A 48 1.07 12.65 -13.88
CA THR A 48 2.08 11.69 -14.39
C THR A 48 2.56 10.65 -13.38
N TYR A 49 2.72 11.01 -12.11
CA TYR A 49 3.29 10.15 -11.05
C TYR A 49 2.38 10.10 -9.84
N ASN A 50 2.62 9.11 -8.97
CA ASN A 50 1.97 8.99 -7.67
C ASN A 50 0.43 9.03 -7.73
N GLY A 51 -0.19 9.52 -6.70
CA GLY A 51 -1.63 9.60 -6.53
C GLY A 51 -2.19 8.41 -5.75
N VAL A 52 -3.01 8.72 -4.75
CA VAL A 52 -3.70 7.74 -3.90
C VAL A 52 -5.17 8.05 -3.81
N ALA A 53 -6.00 7.02 -3.63
CA ALA A 53 -7.44 7.18 -3.46
C ALA A 53 -7.99 6.24 -2.40
N ILE A 54 -9.05 6.70 -1.75
CA ILE A 54 -9.93 5.89 -0.91
C ILE A 54 -11.30 5.84 -1.60
N LEU A 55 -11.79 4.63 -1.87
CA LEU A 55 -13.14 4.34 -2.33
C LEU A 55 -13.89 3.67 -1.19
N SER A 56 -15.11 4.10 -0.89
CA SER A 56 -15.90 3.52 0.19
C SER A 56 -17.38 3.44 -0.13
N LYS A 57 -18.05 2.38 0.33
CA LYS A 57 -19.52 2.27 0.29
C LYS A 57 -20.23 3.20 1.26
N GLN A 58 -19.50 3.75 2.23
CA GLN A 58 -19.99 4.71 3.21
C GLN A 58 -19.33 6.08 2.98
N PRO A 59 -19.90 7.16 3.52
CA PRO A 59 -19.26 8.48 3.48
C PRO A 59 -17.82 8.46 3.99
N ILE A 60 -16.97 9.31 3.41
CA ILE A 60 -15.55 9.43 3.74
C ILE A 60 -15.31 10.79 4.39
N GLU A 61 -14.77 10.81 5.60
CA GLU A 61 -14.36 12.03 6.30
C GLU A 61 -12.84 12.14 6.32
N VAL A 62 -12.31 13.02 5.45
CA VAL A 62 -10.86 13.17 5.28
C VAL A 62 -10.23 13.81 6.51
N GLN A 63 -9.17 13.21 7.02
CA GLN A 63 -8.36 13.68 8.14
C GLN A 63 -7.06 14.34 7.66
N HIS A 64 -6.32 13.66 6.76
CA HIS A 64 -5.07 14.16 6.20
C HIS A 64 -4.95 13.85 4.70
N ARG A 65 -4.52 14.84 3.90
CA ARG A 65 -4.23 14.69 2.46
C ARG A 65 -2.73 14.56 2.16
N ALA A 66 -1.89 14.54 3.18
CA ALA A 66 -0.45 14.31 3.11
C ALA A 66 0.02 13.64 4.40
N LEU A 67 1.13 12.90 4.34
CA LEU A 67 1.74 12.35 5.52
C LEU A 67 2.31 13.48 6.40
N PRO A 68 1.88 13.60 7.67
CA PRO A 68 2.38 14.64 8.57
C PRO A 68 3.91 14.58 8.77
N GLY A 69 4.50 15.71 9.18
CA GLY A 69 5.90 15.81 9.58
C GLY A 69 6.82 16.49 8.57
N ASP A 70 6.33 16.81 7.36
CA ASP A 70 7.07 17.63 6.39
C ASP A 70 6.09 18.33 5.44
N ASP A 71 5.79 19.58 5.70
CA ASP A 71 4.86 20.38 4.89
C ASP A 71 5.46 20.78 3.51
N THR A 72 6.74 20.51 3.28
CA THR A 72 7.40 20.76 1.98
C THR A 72 7.30 19.57 1.03
N ASP A 73 6.90 18.40 1.52
CA ASP A 73 6.69 17.21 0.71
C ASP A 73 5.36 17.29 -0.03
N ILE A 74 5.41 17.65 -1.30
CA ILE A 74 4.25 17.82 -2.17
C ILE A 74 3.83 16.55 -2.91
N GLN A 75 4.49 15.40 -2.67
CA GLN A 75 4.18 14.18 -3.39
C GLN A 75 2.86 13.56 -2.90
N ALA A 76 1.98 13.23 -3.85
CA ALA A 76 0.67 12.63 -3.60
C ALA A 76 0.79 11.15 -3.23
N ARG A 77 1.17 10.85 -1.98
CA ARG A 77 1.49 9.50 -1.51
C ARG A 77 0.71 9.06 -0.28
N TYR A 78 -0.14 9.93 0.26
CA TYR A 78 -0.86 9.63 1.50
C TYR A 78 -2.23 10.31 1.52
N LEU A 79 -3.24 9.55 1.91
CA LEU A 79 -4.60 10.03 2.19
C LEU A 79 -5.15 9.24 3.37
N GLU A 80 -5.56 9.94 4.42
CA GLU A 80 -6.12 9.35 5.65
C GLU A 80 -7.54 9.87 5.86
N ALA A 81 -8.46 8.97 6.18
CA ALA A 81 -9.87 9.30 6.36
C ALA A 81 -10.57 8.32 7.30
N ASP A 82 -11.71 8.75 7.84
CA ASP A 82 -12.64 7.89 8.58
C ASP A 82 -13.75 7.42 7.63
N THR A 83 -13.99 6.11 7.63
CA THR A 83 -15.10 5.48 6.90
C THR A 83 -15.38 4.08 7.45
N CYS A 84 -16.60 3.59 7.35
CA CYS A 84 -16.99 2.24 7.81
C CYS A 84 -16.62 1.94 9.29
N GLY A 85 -16.56 2.96 10.15
CA GLY A 85 -16.18 2.79 11.56
C GLY A 85 -14.68 2.59 11.80
N LEU A 86 -13.85 2.76 10.79
CA LEU A 86 -12.39 2.61 10.82
C LEU A 86 -11.72 3.90 10.36
N ARG A 87 -10.55 4.22 10.91
CA ARG A 87 -9.61 5.13 10.26
C ARG A 87 -8.77 4.35 9.27
N VAL A 88 -8.75 4.79 8.01
CA VAL A 88 -7.99 4.14 6.95
C VAL A 88 -7.02 5.12 6.32
N ALA A 89 -5.81 4.68 6.01
CA ALA A 89 -4.87 5.45 5.22
C ALA A 89 -4.49 4.68 3.95
N ALA A 90 -4.69 5.30 2.79
CA ALA A 90 -4.13 4.86 1.53
C ALA A 90 -2.73 5.45 1.38
N LEU A 91 -1.72 4.60 1.29
CA LEU A 91 -0.34 5.03 1.18
C LEU A 91 0.37 4.42 -0.04
N TYR A 92 1.30 5.20 -0.60
CA TYR A 92 2.21 4.80 -1.66
C TYR A 92 3.63 5.19 -1.27
N LEU A 93 4.31 4.29 -0.56
CA LEU A 93 5.65 4.52 -0.03
C LEU A 93 6.66 4.63 -1.19
N PRO A 94 7.62 5.57 -1.14
CA PRO A 94 8.62 5.72 -2.20
C PRO A 94 9.38 4.42 -2.48
N ASN A 95 9.62 4.11 -3.76
CA ASN A 95 10.38 2.92 -4.16
C ASN A 95 11.82 2.95 -3.60
N GLY A 96 12.52 4.08 -3.77
CA GLY A 96 13.84 4.31 -3.19
C GLY A 96 15.03 3.86 -4.05
N ASN A 97 14.81 3.21 -5.20
CA ASN A 97 15.89 2.83 -6.11
C ASN A 97 16.29 3.98 -7.06
N PRO A 98 17.57 4.09 -7.44
CA PRO A 98 18.71 3.31 -6.94
C PRO A 98 19.06 3.69 -5.50
N THR A 99 19.67 2.75 -4.75
CA THR A 99 20.06 2.99 -3.34
C THR A 99 21.38 3.73 -3.18
N ARG A 100 22.27 3.64 -4.19
CA ARG A 100 23.62 4.22 -4.18
C ARG A 100 23.88 5.04 -5.42
N ASN A 101 24.69 6.08 -5.27
CA ASN A 101 25.34 6.82 -6.34
C ASN A 101 26.58 6.06 -6.85
N GLU A 102 27.15 6.50 -7.97
CA GLU A 102 28.38 5.92 -8.55
C GLU A 102 29.59 6.01 -7.61
N ASP A 103 29.64 7.03 -6.74
CA ASP A 103 30.69 7.23 -5.74
C ASP A 103 30.48 6.39 -4.46
N GLY A 104 29.41 5.58 -4.40
CA GLY A 104 29.06 4.73 -3.26
C GLY A 104 28.28 5.42 -2.14
N SER A 105 28.03 6.73 -2.24
CA SER A 105 27.16 7.45 -1.30
C SER A 105 25.69 7.03 -1.46
N ASP A 106 24.87 7.31 -0.43
CA ASP A 106 23.43 7.05 -0.53
C ASP A 106 22.77 7.94 -1.57
N HIS A 107 21.95 7.35 -2.41
CA HIS A 107 21.19 8.10 -3.42
C HIS A 107 20.03 8.87 -2.77
N GLU A 108 19.72 10.05 -3.28
CA GLU A 108 18.66 10.93 -2.75
C GLU A 108 17.29 10.24 -2.67
N LYS A 109 16.96 9.38 -3.63
CA LYS A 109 15.71 8.62 -3.64
C LYS A 109 15.62 7.64 -2.46
N PHE A 110 16.74 7.01 -2.11
CA PHE A 110 16.77 6.10 -0.98
C PHE A 110 16.69 6.87 0.35
N THR A 111 17.41 7.98 0.47
CA THR A 111 17.33 8.90 1.62
C THR A 111 15.90 9.41 1.82
N TYR A 112 15.23 9.84 0.72
CA TYR A 112 13.83 10.26 0.76
C TYR A 112 12.90 9.14 1.24
N LYS A 113 13.05 7.91 0.71
CA LYS A 113 12.29 6.75 1.16
C LYS A 113 12.42 6.54 2.67
N LEU A 114 13.65 6.53 3.19
CA LEU A 114 13.90 6.30 4.61
C LEU A 114 13.31 7.40 5.48
N GLY A 115 13.45 8.67 5.09
CA GLY A 115 12.82 9.81 5.78
C GLY A 115 11.29 9.75 5.75
N TRP A 116 10.71 9.31 4.63
CA TRP A 116 9.27 9.10 4.52
C TRP A 116 8.79 7.99 5.48
N MET A 117 9.54 6.89 5.58
CA MET A 117 9.24 5.81 6.53
C MET A 117 9.36 6.27 7.98
N ASP A 118 10.33 7.11 8.31
CA ASP A 118 10.47 7.67 9.66
C ASP A 118 9.27 8.54 10.04
N ARG A 119 8.72 9.33 9.10
CA ARG A 119 7.47 10.08 9.30
C ARG A 119 6.25 9.15 9.46
N LEU A 120 6.18 8.05 8.69
CA LEU A 120 5.10 7.07 8.83
C LEU A 120 5.14 6.39 10.21
N ILE A 121 6.33 6.08 10.73
CA ILE A 121 6.51 5.55 12.08
C ILE A 121 5.99 6.54 13.12
N ALA A 122 6.35 7.82 13.01
CA ALA A 122 5.87 8.87 13.90
C ALA A 122 4.35 9.04 13.82
N ARG A 123 3.76 8.95 12.61
CA ARG A 123 2.30 9.01 12.44
C ARG A 123 1.61 7.79 13.05
N ALA A 124 2.13 6.60 12.86
CA ALA A 124 1.60 5.36 13.44
C ALA A 124 1.63 5.40 14.97
N ASP A 125 2.73 5.88 15.56
CA ASP A 125 2.84 6.07 17.01
C ASP A 125 1.78 7.05 17.54
N ALA A 126 1.57 8.18 16.86
CA ALA A 126 0.53 9.14 17.21
C ALA A 126 -0.90 8.52 17.11
N LEU A 127 -1.18 7.75 16.06
CA LEU A 127 -2.48 7.08 15.89
C LEU A 127 -2.75 6.03 16.97
N LEU A 128 -1.72 5.31 17.43
CA LEU A 128 -1.84 4.33 18.50
C LEU A 128 -2.26 4.98 19.83
N GLN A 129 -1.90 6.24 20.07
CA GLN A 129 -2.32 6.97 21.28
C GLN A 129 -3.83 7.25 21.31
N ASP A 130 -4.47 7.32 20.14
CA ASP A 130 -5.92 7.58 20.03
C ASP A 130 -6.75 6.35 20.40
N GLN A 131 -6.17 5.15 20.44
CA GLN A 131 -6.82 3.87 20.77
C GLN A 131 -8.07 3.61 19.91
N ILE A 132 -8.01 3.96 18.61
CA ILE A 132 -9.07 3.73 17.63
C ILE A 132 -8.66 2.62 16.66
N PRO A 133 -9.63 1.89 16.08
CA PRO A 133 -9.31 0.93 15.03
C PRO A 133 -8.84 1.66 13.79
N PHE A 134 -7.59 1.38 13.34
CA PHE A 134 -7.07 1.94 12.09
C PHE A 134 -6.32 0.92 11.24
N ILE A 135 -6.26 1.21 9.95
CA ILE A 135 -5.57 0.43 8.92
C ILE A 135 -4.70 1.36 8.09
N LEU A 136 -3.39 1.10 8.06
CA LEU A 136 -2.45 1.73 7.14
C LEU A 136 -2.21 0.76 5.98
N GLY A 137 -2.86 0.99 4.83
CA GLY A 137 -2.86 0.06 3.71
C GLY A 137 -2.30 0.66 2.42
N GLY A 138 -1.62 -0.14 1.64
CA GLY A 138 -1.13 0.25 0.33
C GLY A 138 0.17 -0.41 -0.09
N ASP A 139 0.83 0.19 -1.08
CA ASP A 139 2.15 -0.22 -1.56
C ASP A 139 3.24 0.38 -0.67
N TYR A 140 3.88 -0.47 0.11
CA TYR A 140 4.98 -0.11 1.01
C TYR A 140 6.34 -0.14 0.33
N ASN A 141 6.43 -0.71 -0.87
CA ASN A 141 7.72 -0.92 -1.53
C ASN A 141 8.78 -1.56 -0.59
N VAL A 142 8.37 -2.50 0.25
CA VAL A 142 9.22 -3.27 1.17
C VAL A 142 8.82 -4.74 1.13
N CYS A 143 9.80 -5.62 0.93
CA CYS A 143 9.71 -7.04 1.20
C CYS A 143 10.22 -7.28 2.64
N PRO A 144 9.35 -7.50 3.63
CA PRO A 144 9.76 -7.56 5.04
C PRO A 144 10.76 -8.67 5.36
N THR A 145 10.67 -9.81 4.66
CA THR A 145 11.50 -10.99 4.85
C THR A 145 11.92 -11.59 3.51
N ASP A 146 12.77 -12.61 3.55
CA ASP A 146 13.19 -13.34 2.34
C ASP A 146 12.05 -14.19 1.74
N ASP A 147 11.04 -14.55 2.54
CA ASP A 147 9.83 -15.24 2.05
C ASP A 147 8.93 -14.31 1.18
N ASP A 148 9.19 -13.01 1.17
CA ASP A 148 8.43 -12.00 0.46
C ASP A 148 9.06 -11.62 -0.91
N VAL A 149 10.15 -12.30 -1.29
CA VAL A 149 10.89 -12.05 -2.53
C VAL A 149 11.31 -13.35 -3.20
N TYR A 150 11.16 -13.45 -4.53
CA TYR A 150 11.45 -14.68 -5.26
C TYR A 150 12.96 -15.01 -5.36
N ASP A 151 13.85 -14.02 -5.28
CA ASP A 151 15.31 -14.17 -5.33
C ASP A 151 15.97 -13.21 -4.33
N PRO A 152 16.08 -13.58 -3.04
CA PRO A 152 16.66 -12.74 -2.01
C PRO A 152 18.07 -12.26 -2.31
N ALA A 153 18.88 -13.10 -2.98
CA ALA A 153 20.26 -12.75 -3.30
C ALA A 153 20.34 -11.66 -4.38
N ALA A 154 19.49 -11.74 -5.41
CA ALA A 154 19.41 -10.72 -6.46
C ALA A 154 18.89 -9.37 -5.96
N PHE A 155 18.07 -9.37 -4.89
CA PHE A 155 17.46 -8.18 -4.30
C PHE A 155 18.18 -7.66 -3.03
N ALA A 156 19.34 -8.21 -2.67
CA ALA A 156 20.03 -7.85 -1.41
C ALA A 156 20.35 -6.33 -1.32
N ASP A 157 20.69 -5.70 -2.43
CA ASP A 157 21.01 -4.27 -2.52
C ASP A 157 19.82 -3.41 -3.01
N ASP A 158 18.68 -4.01 -3.32
CA ASP A 158 17.48 -3.32 -3.72
C ASP A 158 16.82 -2.59 -2.56
N ALA A 159 16.32 -1.37 -2.79
CA ALA A 159 15.66 -0.55 -1.76
C ALA A 159 14.50 -1.26 -1.04
N LEU A 160 13.86 -2.22 -1.70
CA LEU A 160 12.75 -3.00 -1.14
C LEU A 160 13.21 -4.02 -0.09
N CYS A 161 14.46 -4.49 -0.17
CA CYS A 161 15.00 -5.57 0.67
C CYS A 161 16.14 -5.13 1.59
N ARG A 162 16.70 -3.93 1.38
CA ARG A 162 17.80 -3.44 2.22
C ARG A 162 17.44 -3.44 3.71
N PRO A 163 18.43 -3.75 4.58
CA PRO A 163 18.22 -3.75 6.03
C PRO A 163 17.59 -2.46 6.56
N GLU A 164 17.95 -1.29 6.00
CA GLU A 164 17.44 0.00 6.43
C GLU A 164 15.93 0.14 6.21
N SER A 165 15.41 -0.37 5.09
CA SER A 165 13.97 -0.42 4.79
C SER A 165 13.25 -1.46 5.66
N ARG A 166 13.79 -2.68 5.72
CA ARG A 166 13.24 -3.78 6.53
C ARG A 166 13.20 -3.45 8.02
N ASN A 167 14.22 -2.77 8.55
CA ASN A 167 14.26 -2.37 9.96
C ASN A 167 13.17 -1.36 10.28
N ARG A 168 12.90 -0.39 9.41
CA ARG A 168 11.81 0.58 9.59
C ARG A 168 10.43 -0.09 9.52
N PHE A 169 10.23 -1.03 8.60
CA PHE A 169 9.02 -1.83 8.58
C PHE A 169 8.85 -2.63 9.88
N ARG A 170 9.93 -3.25 10.37
CA ARG A 170 9.93 -3.95 11.67
C ARG A 170 9.66 -3.01 12.83
N THR A 171 10.13 -1.75 12.77
CA THR A 171 9.82 -0.74 13.78
C THR A 171 8.32 -0.47 13.84
N LEU A 172 7.61 -0.34 12.69
CA LEU A 172 6.15 -0.23 12.65
C LEU A 172 5.47 -1.40 13.37
N ILE A 173 5.90 -2.63 13.09
CA ILE A 173 5.37 -3.82 13.79
C ILE A 173 5.66 -3.76 15.29
N ASN A 174 6.87 -3.36 15.69
CA ASN A 174 7.28 -3.28 17.09
C ASN A 174 6.57 -2.17 17.90
N LEU A 175 5.98 -1.16 17.24
CA LEU A 175 5.09 -0.20 17.89
C LEU A 175 3.78 -0.85 18.39
N GLY A 176 3.44 -2.03 17.89
CA GLY A 176 2.21 -2.74 18.21
C GLY A 176 1.28 -2.96 17.02
N LEU A 177 1.72 -2.63 15.79
CA LEU A 177 0.93 -2.91 14.59
C LEU A 177 1.01 -4.38 14.20
N THR A 178 -0.08 -4.88 13.64
CA THR A 178 -0.19 -6.24 13.09
C THR A 178 -0.20 -6.19 11.56
N GLU A 179 0.68 -6.92 10.90
CA GLU A 179 0.60 -7.11 9.44
C GLU A 179 -0.46 -8.17 9.16
N ALA A 180 -1.55 -7.76 8.51
CA ALA A 180 -2.79 -8.53 8.41
C ALA A 180 -2.58 -9.91 7.74
N PHE A 181 -1.86 -9.97 6.61
CA PHE A 181 -1.67 -11.22 5.88
C PHE A 181 -0.89 -12.24 6.74
N ARG A 182 0.25 -11.84 7.29
CA ARG A 182 1.08 -12.73 8.11
C ARG A 182 0.48 -13.09 9.46
N ALA A 183 -0.51 -12.34 9.93
CA ALA A 183 -1.25 -12.70 11.15
C ALA A 183 -2.07 -13.99 10.99
N LEU A 184 -2.59 -14.25 9.79
CA LEU A 184 -3.49 -15.39 9.52
C LEU A 184 -2.91 -16.38 8.50
N ASP A 185 -1.95 -15.98 7.67
CA ASP A 185 -1.36 -16.81 6.62
C ASP A 185 0.17 -16.75 6.66
N SER A 186 0.79 -17.87 6.97
CA SER A 186 2.24 -18.04 7.02
C SER A 186 2.85 -18.60 5.74
N THR A 187 2.07 -18.77 4.66
CA THR A 187 2.53 -19.31 3.38
C THR A 187 3.66 -18.45 2.81
N PRO A 188 4.86 -19.01 2.60
CA PRO A 188 5.95 -18.28 1.98
C PRO A 188 5.64 -18.02 0.50
N HIS A 189 6.29 -17.01 -0.08
CA HIS A 189 6.17 -16.68 -1.51
C HIS A 189 4.74 -16.37 -1.97
N ALA A 190 3.95 -15.74 -1.08
CA ALA A 190 2.65 -15.18 -1.38
C ALA A 190 2.83 -13.74 -1.88
N TYR A 191 2.94 -13.57 -3.19
CA TYR A 191 3.30 -12.29 -3.80
C TYR A 191 2.07 -11.45 -4.14
N SER A 192 2.26 -10.11 -4.14
CA SER A 192 1.26 -9.11 -4.55
C SER A 192 1.67 -8.33 -5.82
N TYR A 193 2.92 -8.46 -6.25
CA TYR A 193 3.52 -7.75 -7.38
C TYR A 193 4.34 -8.69 -8.27
N TRP A 194 4.27 -8.51 -9.60
CA TRP A 194 5.12 -9.16 -10.62
C TRP A 194 5.43 -8.19 -11.73
N ASP A 195 6.72 -7.91 -11.98
CA ASP A 195 7.16 -7.08 -13.09
C ASP A 195 6.53 -7.54 -14.42
N TYR A 196 6.31 -6.60 -15.35
CA TYR A 196 5.85 -6.91 -16.72
C TYR A 196 6.90 -7.59 -17.58
N GLN A 197 8.17 -7.45 -17.18
CA GLN A 197 9.30 -7.90 -17.97
C GLN A 197 9.68 -9.35 -17.65
N ARG A 198 10.46 -9.95 -18.56
CA ARG A 198 11.11 -11.26 -18.38
C ARG A 198 10.18 -12.43 -18.05
N GLY A 199 8.88 -12.28 -18.28
CA GLY A 199 7.89 -13.29 -17.96
C GLY A 199 7.76 -13.54 -16.44
N ALA A 200 7.90 -12.50 -15.62
CA ALA A 200 7.88 -12.63 -14.16
C ALA A 200 6.58 -13.27 -13.66
N TRP A 201 5.43 -12.87 -14.21
CA TRP A 201 4.14 -13.48 -13.87
C TRP A 201 4.09 -14.98 -14.16
N GLN A 202 4.51 -15.41 -15.37
CA GLN A 202 4.47 -16.81 -15.78
C GLN A 202 5.43 -17.71 -15.00
N LYS A 203 6.51 -17.13 -14.45
CA LYS A 203 7.50 -17.82 -13.64
C LYS A 203 7.24 -17.73 -12.15
N ASP A 204 6.18 -17.01 -11.75
CA ASP A 204 5.89 -16.62 -10.36
C ASP A 204 7.07 -15.91 -9.65
N ASN A 205 7.85 -15.13 -10.41
CA ASN A 205 8.93 -14.31 -9.89
C ASN A 205 8.35 -13.00 -9.33
N GLY A 206 7.77 -13.09 -8.14
CA GLY A 206 7.02 -12.00 -7.52
C GLY A 206 7.65 -11.41 -6.27
N LEU A 207 7.03 -10.34 -5.79
CA LEU A 207 7.36 -9.65 -4.55
C LEU A 207 6.07 -9.42 -3.75
N ARG A 208 6.14 -9.47 -2.42
CA ARG A 208 5.05 -9.02 -1.55
C ARG A 208 5.43 -7.67 -0.96
N ILE A 209 4.86 -6.62 -1.53
CA ILE A 209 5.17 -5.22 -1.19
C ILE A 209 3.93 -4.40 -0.84
N ASP A 210 2.74 -4.97 -1.01
CA ASP A 210 1.47 -4.39 -0.60
C ASP A 210 1.06 -4.99 0.75
N HIS A 211 0.81 -4.13 1.74
CA HIS A 211 0.55 -4.54 3.11
C HIS A 211 -0.63 -3.79 3.72
N LEU A 212 -1.29 -4.43 4.68
CA LEU A 212 -2.28 -3.83 5.58
C LEU A 212 -1.73 -3.92 7.00
N LEU A 213 -1.31 -2.79 7.57
CA LEU A 213 -0.88 -2.71 8.96
C LEU A 213 -2.05 -2.22 9.83
N LEU A 214 -2.38 -3.01 10.82
CA LEU A 214 -3.57 -2.85 11.68
C LEU A 214 -3.16 -2.37 13.06
N SER A 215 -3.93 -1.43 13.64
CA SER A 215 -3.88 -1.18 15.08
C SER A 215 -4.32 -2.43 15.84
N PRO A 216 -4.02 -2.54 17.16
CA PRO A 216 -4.54 -3.63 18.00
C PRO A 216 -6.06 -3.79 17.89
N GLU A 217 -6.80 -2.67 17.95
CA GLU A 217 -8.26 -2.65 17.85
C GLU A 217 -8.76 -3.15 16.48
N ALA A 218 -8.08 -2.81 15.38
CA ALA A 218 -8.42 -3.32 14.06
C ALA A 218 -8.02 -4.80 13.89
N ALA A 219 -6.90 -5.22 14.50
CA ALA A 219 -6.45 -6.61 14.47
C ALA A 219 -7.44 -7.55 15.18
N ASP A 220 -8.07 -7.10 16.27
CA ASP A 220 -9.12 -7.85 17.00
C ASP A 220 -10.39 -8.06 16.15
N LEU A 221 -10.60 -7.25 15.12
CA LEU A 221 -11.71 -7.38 14.18
C LEU A 221 -11.37 -8.25 12.95
N LEU A 222 -10.11 -8.58 12.72
CA LEU A 222 -9.68 -9.31 11.53
C LEU A 222 -10.19 -10.76 11.53
N GLU A 223 -10.88 -11.19 10.48
CA GLU A 223 -11.41 -12.55 10.32
C GLU A 223 -10.69 -13.35 9.21
N GLU A 224 -10.44 -12.71 8.09
CA GLU A 224 -9.87 -13.36 6.91
C GLU A 224 -8.93 -12.39 6.18
N VAL A 225 -7.96 -12.94 5.47
CA VAL A 225 -7.03 -12.20 4.60
C VAL A 225 -6.79 -12.95 3.31
N GLY A 226 -6.34 -12.25 2.28
CA GLY A 226 -5.93 -12.91 1.06
C GLY A 226 -5.26 -11.98 0.07
N ILE A 227 -4.70 -12.61 -0.95
CA ILE A 227 -4.13 -11.96 -2.15
C ILE A 227 -4.90 -12.51 -3.34
N ASP A 228 -5.68 -11.67 -4.01
CA ASP A 228 -6.47 -12.09 -5.18
C ASP A 228 -5.61 -12.02 -6.45
N LYS A 229 -5.04 -13.15 -6.86
CA LYS A 229 -4.21 -13.24 -8.08
C LYS A 229 -5.03 -13.16 -9.38
N THR A 230 -6.35 -13.27 -9.33
CA THR A 230 -7.22 -13.30 -10.53
C THR A 230 -7.05 -12.07 -11.43
N PRO A 231 -7.07 -10.82 -10.90
CA PRO A 231 -6.89 -9.63 -11.74
C PRO A 231 -5.54 -9.58 -12.44
N ARG A 232 -4.46 -10.10 -11.81
CA ARG A 232 -3.11 -10.08 -12.40
C ARG A 232 -3.00 -10.94 -13.67
N GLY A 233 -3.78 -12.00 -13.76
CA GLY A 233 -3.82 -12.89 -14.93
C GLY A 233 -4.61 -12.36 -16.12
N ARG A 234 -5.34 -11.24 -15.97
CA ARG A 234 -6.17 -10.66 -17.04
C ARG A 234 -5.34 -9.83 -18.04
N GLU A 235 -5.88 -9.63 -19.25
CA GLU A 235 -5.25 -8.76 -20.27
C GLU A 235 -5.16 -7.31 -19.76
N LYS A 236 -4.02 -6.64 -19.99
CA LYS A 236 -3.73 -5.26 -19.55
C LYS A 236 -3.85 -5.08 -18.04
N ALA A 237 -3.56 -6.12 -17.29
CA ALA A 237 -3.56 -6.10 -15.82
C ALA A 237 -2.55 -5.07 -15.24
N SER A 238 -2.72 -4.73 -13.97
CA SER A 238 -1.67 -4.11 -13.16
C SER A 238 -0.55 -5.11 -12.91
N ASP A 239 0.65 -4.62 -12.62
CA ASP A 239 1.77 -5.40 -12.06
C ASP A 239 1.52 -5.79 -10.60
N HIS A 240 0.63 -5.08 -9.92
CA HIS A 240 0.11 -5.44 -8.61
C HIS A 240 -1.21 -6.20 -8.71
N THR A 241 -1.55 -6.88 -7.61
CA THR A 241 -2.86 -7.52 -7.43
C THR A 241 -3.44 -7.16 -6.05
N PRO A 242 -4.77 -7.19 -5.86
CA PRO A 242 -5.38 -6.80 -4.60
C PRO A 242 -4.95 -7.68 -3.42
N VAL A 243 -4.52 -7.02 -2.34
CA VAL A 243 -4.39 -7.60 -0.99
C VAL A 243 -5.60 -7.15 -0.18
N TRP A 244 -6.27 -8.08 0.49
CA TRP A 244 -7.52 -7.77 1.19
C TRP A 244 -7.58 -8.38 2.58
N GLY A 245 -8.35 -7.73 3.45
CA GLY A 245 -8.73 -8.21 4.77
C GLY A 245 -10.23 -8.09 4.97
N LYS A 246 -10.84 -9.08 5.65
CA LYS A 246 -12.23 -9.06 6.09
C LYS A 246 -12.28 -8.85 7.58
N PHE A 247 -13.09 -7.90 8.00
CA PHE A 247 -13.23 -7.49 9.39
C PHE A 247 -14.65 -7.72 9.88
N LYS A 248 -14.80 -7.99 11.16
CA LYS A 248 -16.13 -8.03 11.83
C LYS A 248 -16.81 -6.67 11.71
N ALA A 249 -18.13 -6.69 11.47
CA ALA A 249 -18.98 -5.50 11.46
C ALA A 249 -19.23 -4.96 12.86
#